data_f148b32155517367e66a4de3abfc8dac
#
_entry.id   f148b32155517367e66a4de3abfc8dac
#
_cell.length_a   1.000
_cell.length_b   1.000
_cell.length_c   1.000
_cell.angle_alpha   90.00
_cell.angle_beta   90.00
_cell.angle_gamma   90.00
#
_symmetry.space_group_name_H-M   'P 1'
#
loop_
_entity.id
_entity.type
_entity.pdbx_description
1 polymer ?
#
loop_
_entity_poly.entity_id
_entity_poly.type
_entity_poly.pdbx_seq_one_letter_code
_entity_poly.pdbx_strand_id
1 'polypeptide(L)'
;MRLAIFAVVMVLGACVGKPGLEDEKFSEKNFDLEEFFDGRVLAKGQFQDVFGTVRRRFDVVVTGTWDGETLKLVEDFDYEDGTTEQRIWRLKKTGPIVANQTWTGFADGVLGVATGEERGDAFNWKYRIDLPVPDGTLRVNFDDWMWDMGDGQVLNLAYMKKYGVDIGEVLITFQK
;
A
#
# COMPACT_ATOMS: atom_id res chain seq x y z
N MET A 1 -51.68 -21.87 -24.08
CA MET A 1 -50.31 -22.27 -23.67
C MET A 1 -49.45 -21.02 -23.73
N ARG A 2 -49.23 -20.34 -22.58
CA ARG A 2 -48.44 -19.09 -22.50
C ARG A 2 -46.99 -19.45 -22.13
N LEU A 3 -46.07 -19.23 -23.05
CA LEU A 3 -44.62 -19.38 -22.82
C LEU A 3 -44.15 -18.17 -22.00
N ALA A 4 -43.70 -18.42 -20.78
CA ALA A 4 -43.01 -17.43 -19.97
C ALA A 4 -41.53 -17.44 -20.36
N ILE A 5 -41.07 -16.35 -20.99
CA ILE A 5 -39.65 -16.13 -21.28
C ILE A 5 -39.01 -15.60 -20.00
N PHE A 6 -38.19 -16.43 -19.33
CA PHE A 6 -37.30 -15.96 -18.26
C PHE A 6 -36.10 -15.28 -18.89
N ALA A 7 -36.06 -13.94 -18.79
CA ALA A 7 -34.85 -13.18 -19.12
C ALA A 7 -33.83 -13.40 -18.00
N VAL A 8 -32.75 -14.14 -18.28
CA VAL A 8 -31.59 -14.22 -17.43
C VAL A 8 -30.77 -12.92 -17.61
N VAL A 9 -30.85 -12.04 -16.64
CA VAL A 9 -29.98 -10.88 -16.58
C VAL A 9 -28.61 -11.36 -16.14
N MET A 10 -27.66 -11.54 -17.07
CA MET A 10 -26.25 -11.70 -16.75
C MET A 10 -25.72 -10.36 -16.24
N VAL A 11 -25.51 -10.25 -14.94
CA VAL A 11 -24.71 -9.18 -14.36
C VAL A 11 -23.26 -9.49 -14.70
N LEU A 12 -22.74 -8.85 -15.74
CA LEU A 12 -21.31 -8.82 -16.02
C LEU A 12 -20.67 -7.95 -14.92
N GLY A 13 -20.24 -8.59 -13.84
CA GLY A 13 -19.35 -7.95 -12.86
C GLY A 13 -18.05 -7.61 -13.57
N ALA A 14 -17.82 -6.34 -13.86
CA ALA A 14 -16.51 -5.88 -14.29
C ALA A 14 -15.54 -6.13 -13.12
N CYS A 15 -14.76 -7.20 -13.18
CA CYS A 15 -13.60 -7.37 -12.32
C CYS A 15 -12.58 -6.31 -12.76
N VAL A 16 -12.44 -5.23 -12.02
CA VAL A 16 -11.29 -4.34 -12.15
C VAL A 16 -10.08 -5.16 -11.70
N GLY A 17 -9.15 -5.43 -12.60
CA GLY A 17 -7.90 -6.12 -12.29
C GLY A 17 -7.09 -5.31 -11.29
N LYS A 18 -6.33 -5.99 -10.43
CA LYS A 18 -5.32 -5.36 -9.57
C LYS A 18 -3.95 -5.48 -10.24
N PRO A 19 -2.99 -4.60 -9.92
CA PRO A 19 -1.64 -4.70 -10.45
C PRO A 19 -0.99 -6.04 -10.12
N GLY A 20 -0.10 -6.48 -11.00
CA GLY A 20 0.75 -7.65 -10.83
C GLY A 20 2.21 -7.30 -11.06
N LEU A 21 3.14 -7.99 -10.38
CA LEU A 21 4.58 -7.79 -10.59
C LEU A 21 5.04 -8.19 -12.01
N GLU A 22 4.17 -8.85 -12.78
CA GLU A 22 4.41 -9.22 -14.17
C GLU A 22 3.92 -8.18 -15.18
N ASP A 23 3.26 -7.11 -14.71
CA ASP A 23 2.75 -6.05 -15.57
C ASP A 23 3.90 -5.29 -16.24
N GLU A 24 3.62 -4.66 -17.38
CA GLU A 24 4.60 -3.85 -18.08
C GLU A 24 5.11 -2.71 -17.19
N LYS A 25 6.41 -2.48 -17.25
CA LYS A 25 7.06 -1.40 -16.53
C LYS A 25 6.96 -0.10 -17.33
N PHE A 26 6.74 0.98 -16.64
CA PHE A 26 6.74 2.32 -17.22
C PHE A 26 8.12 2.99 -17.18
N SER A 27 9.09 2.42 -16.44
CA SER A 27 10.44 2.93 -16.26
C SER A 27 11.50 1.84 -16.41
N GLU A 28 12.64 2.17 -17.02
CA GLU A 28 13.84 1.33 -17.08
C GLU A 28 14.59 1.28 -15.74
N LYS A 29 14.24 2.15 -14.78
CA LYS A 29 14.84 2.17 -13.45
C LYS A 29 14.30 1.02 -12.60
N ASN A 30 15.15 0.52 -11.71
CA ASN A 30 14.70 -0.31 -10.62
C ASN A 30 14.31 0.58 -9.44
N PHE A 31 13.19 0.28 -8.82
CA PHE A 31 12.82 0.90 -7.56
C PHE A 31 13.72 0.32 -6.47
N ASP A 32 14.47 1.17 -5.81
CA ASP A 32 15.33 0.82 -4.68
C ASP A 32 14.70 1.44 -3.43
N LEU A 33 14.03 0.60 -2.63
CA LEU A 33 13.20 1.04 -1.52
C LEU A 33 14.03 1.77 -0.46
N GLU A 34 15.20 1.23 -0.11
CA GLU A 34 16.07 1.85 0.88
C GLU A 34 16.68 3.16 0.38
N GLU A 35 17.06 3.24 -0.91
CA GLU A 35 17.59 4.47 -1.46
C GLU A 35 16.54 5.58 -1.47
N PHE A 36 15.31 5.25 -1.84
CA PHE A 36 14.23 6.21 -1.85
C PHE A 36 13.86 6.70 -0.44
N PHE A 37 13.72 5.79 0.52
CA PHE A 37 13.24 6.15 1.85
C PHE A 37 14.34 6.53 2.85
N ASP A 38 15.63 6.36 2.54
CA ASP A 38 16.70 6.85 3.41
C ASP A 38 16.72 8.38 3.44
N GLY A 39 16.53 8.97 4.63
CA GLY A 39 16.37 10.40 4.84
C GLY A 39 14.92 10.83 5.05
N ARG A 40 14.58 12.03 4.60
CA ARG A 40 13.26 12.64 4.81
C ARG A 40 12.45 12.64 3.52
N VAL A 41 11.26 12.05 3.58
CA VAL A 41 10.29 12.00 2.49
C VAL A 41 8.97 12.61 2.97
N LEU A 42 8.33 13.39 2.12
CA LEU A 42 7.01 13.96 2.38
C LEU A 42 5.96 13.16 1.62
N ALA A 43 4.80 12.96 2.23
CA ALA A 43 3.70 12.30 1.57
C ALA A 43 2.37 12.99 1.84
N LYS A 44 1.46 12.85 0.86
CA LYS A 44 0.06 13.26 0.97
C LYS A 44 -0.81 12.13 0.48
N GLY A 45 -1.87 11.85 1.22
CA GLY A 45 -2.74 10.75 0.88
C GLY A 45 -4.18 10.91 1.30
N GLN A 46 -4.97 9.98 0.79
CA GLN A 46 -6.38 9.87 1.18
C GLN A 46 -6.82 8.41 1.23
N PHE A 47 -7.72 8.12 2.15
CA PHE A 47 -8.50 6.89 2.14
C PHE A 47 -9.84 7.15 1.46
N GLN A 48 -10.21 6.29 0.53
CA GLN A 48 -11.55 6.26 -0.08
C GLN A 48 -12.17 4.87 0.02
N ASP A 49 -13.49 4.83 0.16
CA ASP A 49 -14.22 3.57 0.21
C ASP A 49 -14.44 2.99 -1.21
N VAL A 50 -15.02 1.80 -1.30
CA VAL A 50 -15.29 1.11 -2.58
C VAL A 50 -16.23 1.87 -3.52
N PHE A 51 -16.91 2.91 -3.05
CA PHE A 51 -17.76 3.78 -3.86
C PHE A 51 -17.02 5.02 -4.36
N GLY A 52 -15.71 5.14 -4.05
CA GLY A 52 -14.88 6.28 -4.40
C GLY A 52 -15.09 7.50 -3.48
N THR A 53 -15.82 7.35 -2.38
CA THR A 53 -16.02 8.45 -1.43
C THR A 53 -14.76 8.61 -0.58
N VAL A 54 -14.15 9.79 -0.64
CA VAL A 54 -13.03 10.15 0.24
C VAL A 54 -13.54 10.24 1.67
N ARG A 55 -12.94 9.47 2.56
CA ARG A 55 -13.32 9.35 3.98
C ARG A 55 -12.36 10.06 4.90
N ARG A 56 -11.08 10.16 4.53
CA ARG A 56 -10.06 10.81 5.34
C ARG A 56 -8.88 11.22 4.48
N ARG A 57 -8.31 12.40 4.74
CA ARG A 57 -7.06 12.88 4.15
C ARG A 57 -6.00 13.04 5.21
N PHE A 58 -4.74 12.97 4.78
CA PHE A 58 -3.60 13.08 5.68
C PHE A 58 -2.34 13.54 4.95
N ASP A 59 -1.48 14.20 5.69
CA ASP A 59 -0.09 14.44 5.36
C ASP A 59 0.79 13.51 6.19
N VAL A 60 1.96 13.09 5.65
CA VAL A 60 2.90 12.24 6.38
C VAL A 60 4.30 12.79 6.20
N VAL A 61 5.03 12.84 7.28
CA VAL A 61 6.49 12.98 7.25
C VAL A 61 7.09 11.61 7.52
N VAL A 62 7.81 11.07 6.54
CA VAL A 62 8.55 9.83 6.69
C VAL A 62 10.01 10.16 6.94
N THR A 63 10.56 9.63 8.03
CA THR A 63 12.01 9.69 8.32
C THR A 63 12.56 8.29 8.26
N GLY A 64 13.31 8.00 7.21
CA GLY A 64 13.95 6.72 6.98
C GLY A 64 15.39 6.69 7.44
N THR A 65 15.85 5.53 7.84
CA THR A 65 17.26 5.25 8.14
C THR A 65 17.62 3.86 7.66
N TRP A 66 18.57 3.77 6.76
CA TRP A 66 19.13 2.53 6.27
C TRP A 66 20.48 2.24 6.95
N ASP A 67 20.62 1.09 7.59
CA ASP A 67 21.87 0.70 8.30
C ASP A 67 22.72 -0.32 7.52
N GLY A 68 22.33 -0.63 6.27
CA GLY A 68 22.95 -1.65 5.44
C GLY A 68 22.24 -3.00 5.48
N GLU A 69 21.28 -3.20 6.39
CA GLU A 69 20.53 -4.44 6.56
C GLU A 69 19.03 -4.18 6.79
N THR A 70 18.72 -3.16 7.59
CA THR A 70 17.37 -2.82 8.02
C THR A 70 17.03 -1.38 7.64
N LEU A 71 15.90 -1.20 6.97
CA LEU A 71 15.28 0.08 6.72
C LEU A 71 14.27 0.36 7.84
N LYS A 72 14.57 1.34 8.67
CA LYS A 72 13.63 1.84 9.67
C LYS A 72 12.93 3.07 9.10
N LEU A 73 11.60 3.05 9.06
CA LEU A 73 10.76 4.19 8.69
C LEU A 73 9.98 4.66 9.90
N VAL A 74 10.08 5.93 10.22
CA VAL A 74 9.22 6.61 11.18
C VAL A 74 8.25 7.47 10.37
N GLU A 75 6.98 7.15 10.45
CA GLU A 75 5.88 7.80 9.72
C GLU A 75 5.07 8.62 10.71
N ASP A 76 5.15 9.95 10.61
CA ASP A 76 4.37 10.88 11.40
C ASP A 76 3.18 11.37 10.56
N PHE A 77 1.98 10.91 10.89
CA PHE A 77 0.73 11.26 10.22
C PHE A 77 0.07 12.46 10.86
N ASP A 78 -0.41 13.36 10.01
CA ASP A 78 -1.22 14.52 10.37
C ASP A 78 -2.53 14.47 9.59
N TYR A 79 -3.62 14.21 10.26
CA TYR A 79 -4.92 14.02 9.62
C TYR A 79 -5.72 15.33 9.55
N GLU A 80 -6.57 15.48 8.52
CA GLU A 80 -7.39 16.68 8.32
C GLU A 80 -8.35 16.99 9.49
N ASP A 81 -8.65 15.98 10.33
CA ASP A 81 -9.48 16.13 11.54
C ASP A 81 -8.69 16.62 12.77
N GLY A 82 -7.39 16.91 12.59
CA GLY A 82 -6.48 17.37 13.63
C GLY A 82 -5.94 16.27 14.55
N THR A 83 -6.24 15.01 14.26
CA THR A 83 -5.62 13.89 14.97
C THR A 83 -4.27 13.54 14.35
N THR A 84 -3.38 12.93 15.13
CA THR A 84 -2.05 12.50 14.71
C THR A 84 -1.83 11.04 15.03
N GLU A 85 -0.97 10.37 14.26
CA GLU A 85 -0.53 9.00 14.50
C GLU A 85 0.96 8.90 14.18
N GLN A 86 1.70 8.05 14.89
CA GLN A 86 3.04 7.67 14.51
C GLN A 86 3.07 6.16 14.27
N ARG A 87 3.69 5.74 13.18
CA ARG A 87 3.95 4.34 12.87
C ARG A 87 5.42 4.14 12.59
N ILE A 88 5.99 3.06 13.13
CA ILE A 88 7.40 2.75 12.94
C ILE A 88 7.50 1.37 12.29
N TRP A 89 7.95 1.37 11.03
CA TRP A 89 8.29 0.17 10.32
C TRP A 89 9.75 -0.20 10.50
N ARG A 90 10.02 -1.50 10.50
CA ARG A 90 11.35 -2.08 10.35
C ARG A 90 11.28 -3.13 9.27
N LEU A 91 11.94 -2.85 8.15
CA LEU A 91 11.95 -3.69 6.96
C LEU A 91 13.35 -4.27 6.78
N LYS A 92 13.44 -5.51 6.38
CA LYS A 92 14.70 -6.22 6.18
C LYS A 92 14.71 -6.92 4.83
N LYS A 93 15.80 -6.77 4.08
CA LYS A 93 16.04 -7.53 2.85
C LYS A 93 16.22 -9.01 3.18
N THR A 94 15.55 -9.92 2.45
CA THR A 94 15.54 -11.35 2.77
C THR A 94 15.80 -12.28 1.58
N GLY A 95 15.86 -11.77 0.37
CA GLY A 95 16.00 -12.57 -0.84
C GLY A 95 17.31 -12.37 -1.60
N PRO A 96 17.59 -13.22 -2.59
CA PRO A 96 18.76 -13.07 -3.46
C PRO A 96 18.58 -11.87 -4.41
N ILE A 97 19.66 -11.14 -4.61
CA ILE A 97 19.77 -9.90 -5.40
C ILE A 97 19.49 -10.12 -6.92
N VAL A 98 19.20 -11.34 -7.40
CA VAL A 98 19.40 -11.69 -8.82
C VAL A 98 18.16 -11.51 -9.72
N ALA A 99 16.93 -11.49 -9.20
CA ALA A 99 15.74 -11.29 -10.04
C ALA A 99 14.70 -10.37 -9.40
N ASN A 100 14.37 -10.63 -8.14
CA ASN A 100 13.45 -9.84 -7.35
C ASN A 100 14.01 -9.71 -5.94
N GLN A 101 14.12 -8.49 -5.45
CA GLN A 101 14.50 -8.27 -4.07
C GLN A 101 13.28 -8.50 -3.18
N THR A 102 13.37 -9.42 -2.22
CA THR A 102 12.30 -9.65 -1.26
C THR A 102 12.59 -8.98 0.07
N TRP A 103 11.51 -8.60 0.75
CA TRP A 103 11.53 -7.90 2.02
C TRP A 103 10.60 -8.56 3.02
N THR A 104 10.97 -8.50 4.28
CA THR A 104 10.07 -8.76 5.41
C THR A 104 10.06 -7.58 6.35
N GLY A 105 9.01 -7.42 7.13
CA GLY A 105 8.97 -6.32 8.09
C GLY A 105 7.83 -6.43 9.08
N PHE A 106 7.88 -5.52 10.03
CA PHE A 106 6.85 -5.39 11.06
C PHE A 106 6.72 -3.93 11.52
N ALA A 107 5.54 -3.60 12.02
CA ALA A 107 5.24 -2.35 12.72
C ALA A 107 4.22 -2.63 13.81
N ASP A 108 4.00 -1.67 14.70
CA ASP A 108 2.97 -1.78 15.72
C ASP A 108 1.59 -1.92 15.07
N GLY A 109 0.77 -2.80 15.60
CA GLY A 109 -0.54 -3.15 15.04
C GLY A 109 -0.49 -4.17 13.90
N VAL A 110 0.67 -4.42 13.28
CA VAL A 110 0.82 -5.45 12.24
C VAL A 110 0.79 -6.84 12.85
N LEU A 111 0.00 -7.72 12.27
CA LEU A 111 -0.20 -9.08 12.73
C LEU A 111 0.65 -10.06 11.92
N GLY A 112 1.64 -10.65 12.58
CA GLY A 112 2.62 -11.52 11.94
C GLY A 112 3.70 -10.72 11.24
N VAL A 113 4.20 -11.25 10.12
CA VAL A 113 5.26 -10.64 9.31
C VAL A 113 4.65 -10.09 8.03
N ALA A 114 4.93 -8.84 7.74
CA ALA A 114 4.65 -8.26 6.43
C ALA A 114 5.70 -8.73 5.42
N THR A 115 5.29 -8.90 4.16
CA THR A 115 6.16 -9.38 3.08
C THR A 115 6.09 -8.47 1.87
N GLY A 116 7.20 -8.27 1.20
CA GLY A 116 7.28 -7.44 0.01
C GLY A 116 8.24 -7.96 -1.04
N GLU A 117 8.07 -7.42 -2.23
CA GLU A 117 8.86 -7.77 -3.40
C GLU A 117 9.06 -6.54 -4.28
N GLU A 118 10.32 -6.23 -4.59
CA GLU A 118 10.70 -5.25 -5.60
C GLU A 118 10.87 -5.94 -6.94
N ARG A 119 10.30 -5.35 -7.97
CA ARG A 119 10.52 -5.79 -9.34
C ARG A 119 10.45 -4.61 -10.30
N GLY A 120 11.57 -4.29 -10.91
CA GLY A 120 11.67 -3.13 -11.78
C GLY A 120 11.36 -1.84 -11.01
N ASP A 121 10.47 -1.02 -11.54
CA ASP A 121 10.04 0.23 -10.93
C ASP A 121 8.92 0.09 -9.89
N ALA A 122 8.54 -1.15 -9.55
CA ALA A 122 7.45 -1.44 -8.63
C ALA A 122 7.91 -2.14 -7.34
N PHE A 123 7.25 -1.83 -6.24
CA PHE A 123 7.32 -2.54 -4.97
C PHE A 123 5.91 -2.92 -4.52
N ASN A 124 5.70 -4.18 -4.18
CA ASN A 124 4.45 -4.66 -3.59
C ASN A 124 4.67 -5.07 -2.14
N TRP A 125 3.83 -4.57 -1.22
CA TRP A 125 3.90 -4.83 0.21
C TRP A 125 2.59 -5.41 0.72
N LYS A 126 2.63 -6.55 1.39
CA LYS A 126 1.42 -7.23 1.88
C LYS A 126 1.50 -7.41 3.39
N TYR A 127 0.46 -6.96 4.09
CA TYR A 127 0.39 -7.07 5.54
C TYR A 127 -1.06 -7.09 6.04
N ARG A 128 -1.19 -7.57 7.27
CA ARG A 128 -2.44 -7.51 8.02
C ARG A 128 -2.22 -6.65 9.25
N ILE A 129 -3.12 -5.73 9.50
CA ILE A 129 -2.98 -4.75 10.59
C ILE A 129 -4.29 -4.55 11.33
N ASP A 130 -4.17 -4.26 12.60
CA ASP A 130 -5.25 -3.79 13.46
C ASP A 130 -5.17 -2.26 13.54
N LEU A 131 -6.11 -1.58 12.85
CA LEU A 131 -6.20 -0.12 12.85
C LEU A 131 -7.08 0.34 14.01
N PRO A 132 -6.65 1.34 14.81
CA PRO A 132 -7.52 1.96 15.81
C PRO A 132 -8.63 2.71 15.10
N VAL A 133 -9.85 2.52 15.58
CA VAL A 133 -11.06 3.26 15.16
C VAL A 133 -11.85 3.68 16.40
N PRO A 134 -12.73 4.70 16.31
CA PRO A 134 -13.44 5.22 17.49
C PRO A 134 -14.13 4.14 18.33
N ASP A 135 -14.71 3.13 17.69
CA ASP A 135 -15.47 2.06 18.35
C ASP A 135 -14.64 0.77 18.57
N GLY A 136 -13.30 0.84 18.54
CA GLY A 136 -12.43 -0.29 18.78
C GLY A 136 -11.32 -0.49 17.75
N THR A 137 -11.27 -1.69 17.14
CA THR A 137 -10.20 -2.04 16.22
C THR A 137 -10.75 -2.57 14.90
N LEU A 138 -10.26 -2.06 13.81
CA LEU A 138 -10.56 -2.51 12.45
C LEU A 138 -9.41 -3.37 11.93
N ARG A 139 -9.59 -4.69 11.87
CA ARG A 139 -8.63 -5.60 11.26
C ARG A 139 -8.80 -5.66 9.75
N VAL A 140 -7.73 -5.35 9.02
CA VAL A 140 -7.70 -5.34 7.56
C VAL A 140 -6.45 -5.98 6.99
N ASN A 141 -6.53 -6.43 5.74
CA ASN A 141 -5.36 -6.83 4.95
C ASN A 141 -5.11 -5.74 3.92
N PHE A 142 -3.85 -5.35 3.79
CA PHE A 142 -3.38 -4.46 2.76
C PHE A 142 -2.66 -5.26 1.66
N ASP A 143 -2.91 -4.88 0.42
CA ASP A 143 -2.16 -5.21 -0.78
C ASP A 143 -1.70 -3.87 -1.38
N ASP A 144 -0.49 -3.49 -1.04
CA ASP A 144 0.04 -2.15 -1.14
C ASP A 144 1.07 -2.09 -2.26
N TRP A 145 0.87 -1.20 -3.21
CA TRP A 145 1.68 -1.04 -4.41
C TRP A 145 2.31 0.33 -4.46
N MET A 146 3.60 0.36 -4.74
CA MET A 146 4.36 1.58 -4.96
C MET A 146 5.05 1.51 -6.31
N TRP A 147 5.12 2.65 -7.02
CA TRP A 147 5.83 2.78 -8.29
C TRP A 147 6.73 4.01 -8.26
N ASP A 148 7.99 3.82 -8.67
CA ASP A 148 8.93 4.93 -8.88
C ASP A 148 8.53 5.68 -10.16
N MET A 149 8.08 6.92 -10.00
CA MET A 149 7.66 7.80 -11.08
C MET A 149 8.83 8.63 -11.63
N GLY A 150 10.03 8.50 -11.04
CA GLY A 150 11.18 9.37 -11.32
C GLY A 150 11.13 10.69 -10.55
N ASP A 151 12.21 11.46 -10.67
CA ASP A 151 12.35 12.81 -10.06
C ASP A 151 12.04 12.86 -8.55
N GLY A 152 12.33 11.76 -7.83
CA GLY A 152 12.07 11.64 -6.39
C GLY A 152 10.60 11.47 -6.03
N GLN A 153 9.77 11.05 -6.97
CA GLN A 153 8.34 10.80 -6.74
C GLN A 153 8.02 9.31 -6.75
N VAL A 154 7.19 8.89 -5.79
CA VAL A 154 6.59 7.56 -5.75
C VAL A 154 5.07 7.69 -5.64
N LEU A 155 4.37 6.97 -6.50
CA LEU A 155 2.92 6.79 -6.42
C LEU A 155 2.63 5.50 -5.63
N ASN A 156 1.67 5.57 -4.72
CA ASN A 156 1.24 4.43 -3.92
C ASN A 156 -0.28 4.24 -4.00
N LEU A 157 -0.67 2.98 -4.14
CA LEU A 157 -2.06 2.54 -4.10
C LEU A 157 -2.17 1.27 -3.25
N ALA A 158 -2.80 1.39 -2.09
CA ALA A 158 -2.97 0.27 -1.16
C ALA A 158 -4.44 -0.18 -1.10
N TYR A 159 -4.71 -1.37 -1.57
CA TYR A 159 -6.04 -1.98 -1.50
C TYR A 159 -6.30 -2.52 -0.11
N MET A 160 -7.46 -2.19 0.46
CA MET A 160 -7.89 -2.64 1.78
C MET A 160 -8.95 -3.73 1.68
N LYS A 161 -8.72 -4.85 2.37
CA LYS A 161 -9.69 -5.97 2.46
C LYS A 161 -10.05 -6.28 3.90
N LYS A 162 -11.34 -6.50 4.14
CA LYS A 162 -11.85 -7.07 5.38
C LYS A 162 -12.59 -8.36 5.09
N TYR A 163 -12.22 -9.45 5.75
CA TYR A 163 -12.79 -10.79 5.49
C TYR A 163 -12.77 -11.22 4.01
N GLY A 164 -11.72 -10.82 3.27
CA GLY A 164 -11.57 -11.14 1.85
C GLY A 164 -12.32 -10.22 0.88
N VAL A 165 -13.14 -9.28 1.39
CA VAL A 165 -13.91 -8.33 0.57
C VAL A 165 -13.19 -6.98 0.54
N ASP A 166 -13.09 -6.37 -0.64
CA ASP A 166 -12.54 -5.02 -0.78
C ASP A 166 -13.46 -4.02 -0.07
N ILE A 167 -12.89 -3.16 0.77
CA ILE A 167 -13.61 -2.14 1.55
C ILE A 167 -13.19 -0.71 1.20
N GLY A 168 -12.10 -0.55 0.47
CA GLY A 168 -11.59 0.73 0.04
C GLY A 168 -10.11 0.64 -0.36
N GLU A 169 -9.52 1.80 -0.58
CA GLU A 169 -8.13 1.94 -0.98
C GLU A 169 -7.53 3.21 -0.40
N VAL A 170 -6.22 3.21 -0.26
CA VAL A 170 -5.44 4.39 0.14
C VAL A 170 -4.56 4.79 -1.04
N LEU A 171 -4.67 6.05 -1.43
CA LEU A 171 -3.81 6.65 -2.46
C LEU A 171 -2.85 7.60 -1.77
N ILE A 172 -1.55 7.47 -2.08
CA ILE A 172 -0.51 8.32 -1.51
C ILE A 172 0.45 8.74 -2.63
N THR A 173 0.92 9.97 -2.57
CA THR A 173 2.08 10.44 -3.33
C THR A 173 3.20 10.75 -2.35
N PHE A 174 4.39 10.21 -2.62
CA PHE A 174 5.60 10.53 -1.86
C PHE A 174 6.50 11.44 -2.69
N GLN A 175 7.21 12.33 -2.02
CA GLN A 175 8.21 13.23 -2.60
C GLN A 175 9.46 13.27 -1.70
N LYS A 176 10.58 12.89 -2.28
CA LYS A 176 11.90 13.00 -1.67
C LYS A 176 12.57 14.34 -1.99
#